data_8369f7b377ce2d5593acffdd9a03c1cf
#
_entry.id   8369f7b377ce2d5593acffdd9a03c1cf
#
_cell.length_a   1.000
_cell.length_b   1.000
_cell.length_c   1.000
_cell.angle_alpha   90.00
_cell.angle_beta   90.00
_cell.angle_gamma   90.00
#
_symmetry.space_group_name_H-M   'P 1'
#
loop_
_entity.id
_entity.type
_entity.pdbx_description
1 polymer ?
#
loop_
_entity_poly.entity_id
_entity_poly.type
_entity_poly.pdbx_seq_one_letter_code
_entity_poly.pdbx_strand_id
1 'polypeptide(L)'
;MTQKLKIIVLDANILIRAVLGIRTFSLIAEQKDKVLFCTPGVCYREVAFHLPTIAQKRNISFAMEQKALNTLNELKQLIAEIGEDVYGSFKQRALNRIGDRDEKDWAIVALAIALDSPIWTEDQDFFGTGIATWRTKNIEIFFAQ
;
A
#
# COMPACT_ATOMS: atom_id res chain seq x y z
N MET A 1 -29.17 -7.04 -3.63
CA MET A 1 -28.10 -6.45 -4.47
C MET A 1 -26.78 -6.50 -3.74
N THR A 2 -25.82 -7.18 -4.31
CA THR A 2 -24.48 -7.22 -3.76
C THR A 2 -23.76 -5.91 -4.10
N GLN A 3 -23.32 -5.19 -3.09
CA GLN A 3 -22.47 -4.01 -3.28
C GLN A 3 -21.10 -4.45 -3.78
N LYS A 4 -20.68 -3.89 -4.90
CA LYS A 4 -19.33 -4.14 -5.41
C LYS A 4 -18.32 -3.43 -4.51
N LEU A 5 -17.31 -4.16 -4.03
CA LEU A 5 -16.26 -3.58 -3.22
C LEU A 5 -15.41 -2.64 -4.08
N LYS A 6 -15.04 -1.52 -3.50
CA LYS A 6 -14.01 -0.65 -4.08
C LYS A 6 -12.67 -1.33 -3.90
N ILE A 7 -11.76 -1.14 -4.84
CA ILE A 7 -10.42 -1.69 -4.78
C ILE A 7 -9.43 -0.53 -4.77
N ILE A 8 -8.41 -0.61 -3.93
CA ILE A 8 -7.31 0.36 -3.93
C ILE A 8 -6.00 -0.34 -3.63
N VAL A 9 -4.94 0.06 -4.33
CA VAL A 9 -3.59 -0.47 -4.15
C VAL A 9 -2.82 0.45 -3.22
N LEU A 10 -2.17 -0.12 -2.20
CA LEU A 10 -1.40 0.63 -1.21
C LEU A 10 0.09 0.52 -1.51
N ASP A 11 0.77 1.67 -1.44
CA ASP A 11 2.22 1.77 -1.49
C ASP A 11 2.82 1.39 -0.12
N ALA A 12 4.10 1.02 -0.12
CA ALA A 12 4.81 0.63 1.09
C ALA A 12 4.80 1.73 2.16
N ASN A 13 4.85 3.02 1.78
CA ASN A 13 4.81 4.09 2.77
C ASN A 13 3.49 4.14 3.55
N ILE A 14 2.39 3.69 2.95
CA ILE A 14 1.11 3.60 3.66
C ILE A 14 1.15 2.44 4.67
N LEU A 15 1.79 1.32 4.31
CA LEU A 15 1.99 0.23 5.25
C LEU A 15 2.80 0.69 6.46
N ILE A 16 3.85 1.46 6.23
CA ILE A 16 4.69 2.02 7.30
C ILE A 16 3.86 2.91 8.23
N ARG A 17 3.04 3.80 7.65
CA ARG A 17 2.14 4.65 8.43
C ARG A 17 1.18 3.84 9.28
N ALA A 18 0.67 2.75 8.72
CA ALA A 18 -0.30 1.90 9.42
C ALA A 18 0.32 1.14 10.61
N VAL A 19 1.59 0.73 10.49
CA VAL A 19 2.25 0.00 11.59
C VAL A 19 2.81 0.94 12.67
N LEU A 20 3.08 2.20 12.34
CA LEU A 20 3.66 3.17 13.27
C LEU A 20 2.64 4.17 13.80
N GLY A 21 1.43 4.23 13.26
CA GLY A 21 0.43 5.20 13.67
C GLY A 21 -0.96 4.60 13.73
N ILE A 22 -1.74 5.09 14.70
CA ILE A 22 -3.09 4.58 14.94
C ILE A 22 -4.07 5.01 13.85
N ARG A 23 -3.93 6.25 13.36
CA ARG A 23 -4.91 6.81 12.42
C ARG A 23 -5.02 6.02 11.13
N THR A 24 -3.90 5.74 10.47
CA THR A 24 -3.91 5.02 9.18
C THR A 24 -4.43 3.60 9.37
N PHE A 25 -3.99 2.92 10.42
CA PHE A 25 -4.51 1.59 10.75
C PHE A 25 -6.03 1.61 10.92
N SER A 26 -6.55 2.58 11.69
CA SER A 26 -7.97 2.71 11.95
C SER A 26 -8.77 2.98 10.69
N LEU A 27 -8.26 3.85 9.80
CA LEU A 27 -8.92 4.12 8.51
C LEU A 27 -9.09 2.85 7.69
N ILE A 28 -8.06 2.00 7.65
CA ILE A 28 -8.11 0.74 6.91
C ILE A 28 -9.09 -0.23 7.59
N ALA A 29 -8.97 -0.41 8.89
CA ALA A 29 -9.80 -1.35 9.64
C ALA A 29 -11.30 -1.01 9.55
N GLU A 30 -11.62 0.29 9.60
CA GLU A 30 -13.02 0.75 9.54
C GLU A 30 -13.66 0.51 8.17
N GLN A 31 -12.86 0.39 7.11
CA GLN A 31 -13.37 0.23 5.74
C GLN A 31 -13.30 -1.21 5.23
N LYS A 32 -12.92 -2.17 6.07
CA LYS A 32 -12.63 -3.54 5.63
C LYS A 32 -13.79 -4.23 4.89
N ASP A 33 -15.04 -3.86 5.21
CA ASP A 33 -16.22 -4.46 4.58
C ASP A 33 -16.65 -3.74 3.31
N LYS A 34 -16.07 -2.59 3.01
CA LYS A 34 -16.44 -1.74 1.86
C LYS A 34 -15.35 -1.60 0.83
N VAL A 35 -14.10 -1.77 1.24
CA VAL A 35 -12.92 -1.57 0.39
C VAL A 35 -12.03 -2.79 0.46
N LEU A 36 -11.63 -3.27 -0.71
CA LEU A 36 -10.59 -4.29 -0.82
C LEU A 36 -9.24 -3.58 -0.95
N PHE A 37 -8.47 -3.61 0.12
CA PHE A 37 -7.11 -3.08 0.14
C PHE A 37 -6.15 -4.14 -0.38
N CYS A 38 -5.28 -3.77 -1.31
CA CYS A 38 -4.30 -4.69 -1.92
C CYS A 38 -2.93 -4.04 -1.95
N THR A 39 -1.89 -4.86 -1.90
CA THR A 39 -0.52 -4.40 -2.08
C THR A 39 0.31 -5.52 -2.70
N PRO A 40 1.31 -5.21 -3.54
CA PRO A 40 2.22 -6.25 -4.01
C PRO A 40 2.98 -6.87 -2.84
N GLY A 41 3.24 -8.17 -2.90
CA GLY A 41 3.98 -8.86 -1.84
C GLY A 41 5.34 -8.23 -1.53
N VAL A 42 6.01 -7.67 -2.54
CA VAL A 42 7.28 -6.99 -2.36
C VAL A 42 7.19 -5.83 -1.35
N CYS A 43 6.04 -5.17 -1.25
CA CYS A 43 5.87 -4.07 -0.30
C CYS A 43 5.91 -4.55 1.15
N TYR A 44 5.32 -5.69 1.46
CA TYR A 44 5.41 -6.27 2.81
C TYR A 44 6.85 -6.62 3.16
N ARG A 45 7.59 -7.21 2.22
CA ARG A 45 9.00 -7.56 2.44
C ARG A 45 9.86 -6.31 2.63
N GLU A 46 9.61 -5.26 1.84
CA GLU A 46 10.30 -3.98 1.95
C GLU A 46 10.11 -3.36 3.33
N VAL A 47 8.87 -3.31 3.81
CA VAL A 47 8.57 -2.73 5.10
C VAL A 47 9.26 -3.51 6.22
N ALA A 48 9.16 -4.84 6.19
CA ALA A 48 9.79 -5.68 7.20
C ALA A 48 11.32 -5.50 7.21
N PHE A 49 11.92 -5.37 6.03
CA PHE A 49 13.37 -5.18 5.90
C PHE A 49 13.82 -3.81 6.43
N HIS A 50 13.07 -2.75 6.13
CA HIS A 50 13.47 -1.39 6.50
C HIS A 50 13.02 -0.95 7.89
N LEU A 51 12.11 -1.68 8.52
CA LEU A 51 11.55 -1.27 9.81
C LEU A 51 12.59 -1.05 10.91
N PRO A 52 13.63 -1.91 11.06
CA PRO A 52 14.68 -1.64 12.05
C PRO A 52 15.40 -0.31 11.84
N THR A 53 15.71 0.03 10.59
CA THR A 53 16.38 1.29 10.24
C THR A 53 15.46 2.49 10.54
N ILE A 54 14.18 2.38 10.23
CA ILE A 54 13.19 3.42 10.52
C ILE A 54 13.07 3.61 12.04
N ALA A 55 13.01 2.53 12.79
CA ALA A 55 12.93 2.57 14.25
C ALA A 55 14.13 3.29 14.85
N GLN A 56 15.33 2.99 14.35
CA GLN A 56 16.56 3.65 14.80
C GLN A 56 16.53 5.16 14.52
N LYS A 57 16.16 5.53 13.31
CA LYS A 57 16.12 6.95 12.91
C LYS A 57 15.09 7.75 13.70
N ARG A 58 13.99 7.13 14.10
CA ARG A 58 12.91 7.80 14.83
C ARG A 58 13.00 7.60 16.34
N ASN A 59 14.09 7.00 16.84
CA ASN A 59 14.29 6.72 18.26
C ASN A 59 13.13 5.90 18.85
N ILE A 60 12.63 4.94 18.09
CA ILE A 60 11.57 4.05 18.56
C ILE A 60 12.21 2.92 19.38
N SER A 61 11.64 2.61 20.53
CA SER A 61 12.15 1.57 21.42
C SER A 61 12.04 0.19 20.77
N PHE A 62 12.84 -0.77 21.24
CA PHE A 62 12.76 -2.15 20.78
C PHE A 62 11.36 -2.73 20.95
N ALA A 63 10.72 -2.45 22.08
CA ALA A 63 9.36 -2.93 22.33
C ALA A 63 8.36 -2.38 21.30
N MET A 64 8.48 -1.11 20.95
CA MET A 64 7.62 -0.49 19.94
C MET A 64 7.91 -1.02 18.53
N GLU A 65 9.17 -1.31 18.23
CA GLU A 65 9.56 -1.93 16.97
C GLU A 65 8.94 -3.32 16.85
N GLN A 66 8.98 -4.12 17.91
CA GLN A 66 8.36 -5.45 17.93
C GLN A 66 6.85 -5.36 17.77
N LYS A 67 6.23 -4.37 18.40
CA LYS A 67 4.79 -4.12 18.23
C LYS A 67 4.46 -3.76 16.78
N ALA A 68 5.30 -2.96 16.14
CA ALA A 68 5.11 -2.59 14.72
C ALA A 68 5.21 -3.83 13.80
N LEU A 69 6.15 -4.74 14.07
CA LEU A 69 6.25 -5.99 13.31
C LEU A 69 5.00 -6.86 13.49
N ASN A 70 4.48 -6.93 14.71
CA ASN A 70 3.24 -7.66 14.98
C ASN A 70 2.06 -7.02 14.24
N THR A 71 1.99 -5.69 14.24
CA THR A 71 0.95 -4.95 13.51
C THR A 71 1.06 -5.20 12.01
N LEU A 72 2.28 -5.29 11.48
CA LEU A 72 2.47 -5.63 10.07
C LEU A 72 1.85 -6.98 9.72
N ASN A 73 2.01 -7.96 10.60
CA ASN A 73 1.37 -9.26 10.42
C ASN A 73 -0.17 -9.17 10.50
N GLU A 74 -0.69 -8.34 11.40
CA GLU A 74 -2.13 -8.10 11.49
C GLU A 74 -2.68 -7.45 10.23
N LEU A 75 -1.92 -6.56 9.60
CA LEU A 75 -2.33 -5.89 8.37
C LEU A 75 -2.60 -6.90 7.25
N LYS A 76 -1.95 -8.06 7.26
CA LYS A 76 -2.20 -9.09 6.24
C LYS A 76 -3.62 -9.63 6.27
N GLN A 77 -4.35 -9.42 7.37
CA GLN A 77 -5.77 -9.75 7.47
C GLN A 77 -6.65 -8.67 6.83
N LEU A 78 -6.13 -7.45 6.70
CA LEU A 78 -6.88 -6.30 6.21
C LEU A 78 -6.47 -5.90 4.80
N ILE A 79 -5.21 -6.12 4.43
CA ILE A 79 -4.63 -5.72 3.13
C ILE A 79 -4.13 -6.98 2.44
N ALA A 80 -4.78 -7.35 1.34
CA ALA A 80 -4.41 -8.56 0.60
C ALA A 80 -3.01 -8.42 -0.01
N GLU A 81 -2.18 -9.42 0.23
CA GLU A 81 -0.86 -9.53 -0.36
C GLU A 81 -0.98 -10.19 -1.72
N ILE A 82 -0.65 -9.48 -2.79
CA ILE A 82 -0.85 -9.96 -4.15
C ILE A 82 0.48 -10.40 -4.75
N GLY A 83 0.51 -11.61 -5.29
CA GLY A 83 1.71 -12.17 -5.91
C GLY A 83 1.95 -11.64 -7.31
N GLU A 84 3.20 -11.75 -7.76
CA GLU A 84 3.62 -11.26 -9.08
C GLU A 84 2.91 -11.99 -10.23
N ASP A 85 2.39 -13.20 -10.01
CA ASP A 85 1.60 -13.92 -11.01
C ASP A 85 0.37 -13.13 -11.46
N VAL A 86 -0.16 -12.26 -10.59
CA VAL A 86 -1.34 -11.42 -10.92
C VAL A 86 -0.94 -10.21 -11.77
N TYR A 87 0.16 -9.54 -11.44
CA TYR A 87 0.49 -8.26 -12.06
C TYR A 87 1.74 -8.28 -12.95
N GLY A 88 2.50 -9.38 -12.95
CA GLY A 88 3.79 -9.44 -13.65
C GLY A 88 3.71 -9.19 -15.15
N SER A 89 2.62 -9.62 -15.80
CA SER A 89 2.43 -9.39 -17.23
C SER A 89 2.23 -7.91 -17.58
N PHE A 90 1.98 -7.05 -16.59
CA PHE A 90 1.82 -5.62 -16.80
C PHE A 90 3.09 -4.83 -16.52
N LYS A 91 4.21 -5.51 -16.28
CA LYS A 91 5.49 -4.86 -15.93
C LYS A 91 5.93 -3.84 -16.96
N GLN A 92 5.92 -4.21 -18.25
CA GLN A 92 6.37 -3.29 -19.29
C GLN A 92 5.47 -2.05 -19.36
N ARG A 93 4.16 -2.23 -19.25
CA ARG A 93 3.23 -1.11 -19.25
C ARG A 93 3.47 -0.19 -18.04
N ALA A 94 3.76 -0.78 -16.88
CA ALA A 94 4.08 -0.02 -15.68
C ALA A 94 5.37 0.77 -15.86
N LEU A 95 6.43 0.14 -16.37
CA LEU A 95 7.72 0.80 -16.61
C LEU A 95 7.58 1.94 -17.61
N ASN A 96 6.73 1.80 -18.61
CA ASN A 96 6.48 2.86 -19.58
C ASN A 96 5.84 4.09 -18.94
N ARG A 97 5.11 3.90 -17.82
CA ARG A 97 4.43 5.00 -17.12
C ARG A 97 5.27 5.63 -16.04
N ILE A 98 6.06 4.85 -15.30
CA ILE A 98 6.77 5.34 -14.12
C ILE A 98 8.28 5.41 -14.33
N GLY A 99 8.80 4.76 -15.38
CA GLY A 99 10.22 4.72 -15.65
C GLY A 99 10.92 3.57 -14.93
N ASP A 100 12.24 3.49 -15.14
CA ASP A 100 13.08 2.43 -14.57
C ASP A 100 13.46 2.81 -13.14
N ARG A 101 12.63 2.35 -12.21
CA ARG A 101 12.79 2.59 -10.77
C ARG A 101 12.96 1.26 -10.05
N ASP A 102 12.94 1.29 -8.71
CA ASP A 102 13.07 0.06 -7.95
C ASP A 102 11.85 -0.86 -8.14
N GLU A 103 12.01 -2.10 -7.71
CA GLU A 103 11.03 -3.15 -7.98
C GLU A 103 9.64 -2.84 -7.44
N LYS A 104 9.56 -2.19 -6.27
CA LYS A 104 8.26 -1.94 -5.67
C LYS A 104 7.47 -0.89 -6.46
N ASP A 105 8.14 0.08 -7.07
CA ASP A 105 7.48 1.16 -7.79
C ASP A 105 6.74 0.64 -9.02
N TRP A 106 7.40 -0.17 -9.86
CA TRP A 106 6.70 -0.73 -11.00
C TRP A 106 5.63 -1.73 -10.58
N ALA A 107 5.87 -2.47 -9.49
CA ALA A 107 4.91 -3.47 -9.02
C ALA A 107 3.59 -2.82 -8.59
N ILE A 108 3.67 -1.67 -7.91
CA ILE A 108 2.48 -0.92 -7.49
C ILE A 108 1.68 -0.45 -8.70
N VAL A 109 2.36 0.13 -9.70
CA VAL A 109 1.70 0.59 -10.93
C VAL A 109 1.12 -0.60 -11.69
N ALA A 110 1.87 -1.69 -11.83
CA ALA A 110 1.42 -2.89 -12.54
C ALA A 110 0.18 -3.49 -11.87
N LEU A 111 0.16 -3.56 -10.54
CA LEU A 111 -1.00 -4.08 -9.81
C LEU A 111 -2.22 -3.18 -10.02
N ALA A 112 -2.03 -1.86 -9.97
CA ALA A 112 -3.12 -0.91 -10.20
C ALA A 112 -3.69 -1.06 -11.61
N ILE A 113 -2.84 -1.28 -12.62
CA ILE A 113 -3.28 -1.54 -13.99
C ILE A 113 -4.08 -2.86 -14.05
N ALA A 114 -3.52 -3.93 -13.45
CA ALA A 114 -4.15 -5.25 -13.47
C ALA A 114 -5.53 -5.24 -12.84
N LEU A 115 -5.71 -4.46 -11.77
CA LEU A 115 -6.98 -4.40 -11.03
C LEU A 115 -7.86 -3.22 -11.46
N ASP A 116 -7.40 -2.39 -12.39
CA ASP A 116 -8.09 -1.16 -12.80
C ASP A 116 -8.50 -0.33 -11.56
N SER A 117 -7.53 -0.07 -10.71
CA SER A 117 -7.78 0.57 -9.41
C SER A 117 -6.86 1.77 -9.18
N PRO A 118 -7.25 2.71 -8.29
CA PRO A 118 -6.38 3.80 -7.90
C PRO A 118 -5.30 3.32 -6.92
N ILE A 119 -4.37 4.22 -6.63
CA ILE A 119 -3.26 3.98 -5.69
C ILE A 119 -3.39 4.93 -4.51
N TRP A 120 -3.20 4.40 -3.29
CA TRP A 120 -3.06 5.21 -2.07
C TRP A 120 -1.57 5.33 -1.77
N THR A 121 -1.03 6.54 -1.88
CA THR A 121 0.40 6.79 -1.71
C THR A 121 0.63 8.23 -1.26
N GLU A 122 1.73 8.47 -0.56
CA GLU A 122 2.23 9.83 -0.28
C GLU A 122 3.33 10.23 -1.27
N ASP A 123 3.78 9.32 -2.14
CA ASP A 123 4.89 9.54 -3.05
C ASP A 123 4.42 10.23 -4.34
N GLN A 124 4.97 11.44 -4.58
CA GLN A 124 4.64 12.22 -5.77
C GLN A 124 5.08 11.56 -7.07
N ASP A 125 6.00 10.60 -7.00
CA ASP A 125 6.49 9.89 -8.18
C ASP A 125 5.40 9.12 -8.93
N PHE A 126 4.30 8.80 -8.25
CA PHE A 126 3.17 8.13 -8.88
C PHE A 126 2.20 9.11 -9.57
N PHE A 127 2.36 10.41 -9.34
CA PHE A 127 1.54 11.41 -10.03
C PHE A 127 1.97 11.48 -11.50
N GLY A 128 0.99 11.57 -12.39
CA GLY A 128 1.27 11.63 -13.82
C GLY A 128 1.42 10.28 -14.51
N THR A 129 1.27 9.17 -13.77
CA THR A 129 1.32 7.82 -14.36
C THR A 129 0.04 7.46 -15.14
N GLY A 130 -0.97 8.31 -15.08
CA GLY A 130 -2.28 8.03 -15.69
C GLY A 130 -3.18 7.19 -14.77
N ILE A 131 -2.77 6.95 -13.55
CA ILE A 131 -3.53 6.23 -12.55
C ILE A 131 -3.95 7.21 -11.47
N ALA A 132 -5.21 7.16 -11.04
CA ALA A 132 -5.69 8.02 -9.96
C ALA A 132 -4.92 7.71 -8.67
N THR A 133 -4.50 8.74 -7.96
CA THR A 133 -3.79 8.61 -6.70
C THR A 133 -4.54 9.35 -5.60
N TRP A 134 -4.52 8.76 -4.41
CA TRP A 134 -5.10 9.35 -3.20
C TRP A 134 -4.02 9.46 -2.14
N ARG A 135 -4.02 10.57 -1.43
CA ARG A 135 -3.14 10.76 -0.27
C ARG A 135 -3.95 10.55 1.00
N THR A 136 -3.28 10.33 2.11
CA THR A 136 -3.95 10.09 3.40
C THR A 136 -4.86 11.26 3.80
N LYS A 137 -4.47 12.48 3.44
CA LYS A 137 -5.27 13.68 3.77
C LYS A 137 -6.64 13.71 3.08
N ASN A 138 -6.80 12.99 1.96
CA ASN A 138 -8.06 13.01 1.20
C ASN A 138 -8.63 11.62 0.90
N ILE A 139 -8.05 10.57 1.46
CA ILE A 139 -8.50 9.20 1.22
C ILE A 139 -9.97 8.97 1.64
N GLU A 140 -10.43 9.70 2.65
CA GLU A 140 -11.81 9.56 3.12
C GLU A 140 -12.84 9.96 2.05
N ILE A 141 -12.44 10.86 1.13
CA ILE A 141 -13.29 11.20 -0.02
C ILE A 141 -13.48 9.97 -0.91
N PHE A 142 -12.41 9.22 -1.15
CA PHE A 142 -12.50 7.97 -1.91
C PHE A 142 -13.42 6.97 -1.21
N PHE A 143 -13.29 6.83 0.11
CA PHE A 143 -14.13 5.90 0.87
C PHE A 143 -15.62 6.26 0.78
N ALA A 144 -15.93 7.55 0.67
CA ALA A 144 -17.31 8.05 0.65
C ALA A 144 -17.98 7.96 -0.72
N GLN A 145 -17.23 7.71 -1.77
CA GLN A 145 -17.78 7.66 -3.14
C GLN A 145 -18.74 6.49 -3.38
#